data_4f1efecb2c6df0a89d704c54545f51f0
#
_entry.id   4f1efecb2c6df0a89d704c54545f51f0
#
_cell.length_a   1.000
_cell.length_b   1.000
_cell.length_c   1.000
_cell.angle_alpha   90.00
_cell.angle_beta   90.00
_cell.angle_gamma   90.00
#
_symmetry.space_group_name_H-M   'P 1'
#
loop_
_entity.id
_entity.type
_entity.pdbx_description
1 polymer ?
#
loop_
_entity_poly.entity_id
_entity_poly.type
_entity_poly.pdbx_seq_one_letter_code
_entity_poly.pdbx_strand_id
1 'polypeptide(L)'
;MTKFTDLGLSAPILKAVTAEGYETPTPIQAQAIPPVLTGRDLMGIAQTGTGKTAAFALPILNRLTEEGNHIKTPRGSCRVLILSPTRELASQIAESFRVYGKFLNLSVATVFGGVSAGPQAKALQRGVDIVVATPGRLIDHLQNRVVRLDQVEIFVLDEADQMLDMGFIQPIRRIVKTLPAKRQNLFFSATMPREIETLAGELLHDPAKVAVTPVASTAERVSQQVIFVPTGLKRALLADLLSDAQMGFGRTLVFTRTKHGADKVVRYLEGAGIVSAAIHGNKSQSQRERALLAFRDGACKVLIATDIAARGIDVDGVTHVINYDLPNIAESYVHRIGRTARAGADGMAISFCDREERAYLRDIEKLTRQKVPELQRALPEGTVATAEEPRRERGPRPNQGRPQGRPHQGRPHGRSEGRPEGGRPNHGHGQKPQRPRHAGGQGEGHAGGQREDRTEGRRSQGDDSMAGMSFMKRPPQAGNGNRPSHAGKSEGAGERSGERSGKGGGRPWRSRKAG
;
A
#
# COMPACT_ATOMS: atom_id res chain seq x y z
N MET A 1 32.98 3.06 4.50
CA MET A 1 31.51 3.05 4.31
C MET A 1 31.01 1.66 4.69
N THR A 2 30.01 1.56 5.53
CA THR A 2 29.39 0.29 5.95
C THR A 2 28.73 -0.37 4.74
N LYS A 3 28.93 -1.66 4.52
CA LYS A 3 28.28 -2.45 3.48
C LYS A 3 27.18 -3.33 4.09
N PHE A 4 26.25 -3.84 3.28
CA PHE A 4 25.24 -4.79 3.76
C PHE A 4 25.85 -6.07 4.35
N THR A 5 27.02 -6.49 3.85
CA THR A 5 27.80 -7.62 4.38
C THR A 5 28.22 -7.44 5.84
N ASP A 6 28.36 -6.20 6.29
CA ASP A 6 28.84 -5.85 7.62
C ASP A 6 27.70 -5.84 8.67
N LEU A 7 26.43 -6.00 8.21
CA LEU A 7 25.24 -5.87 9.06
C LEU A 7 24.75 -7.20 9.66
N GLY A 8 25.45 -8.31 9.43
CA GLY A 8 25.10 -9.63 10.00
C GLY A 8 23.94 -10.35 9.31
N LEU A 9 23.63 -9.97 8.07
CA LEU A 9 22.59 -10.63 7.25
C LEU A 9 23.09 -11.94 6.64
N SER A 10 22.21 -12.94 6.55
CA SER A 10 22.52 -14.25 5.99
C SER A 10 22.74 -14.20 4.47
N ALA A 11 23.48 -15.18 3.94
CA ALA A 11 23.85 -15.24 2.53
C ALA A 11 22.64 -15.19 1.54
N PRO A 12 21.50 -15.86 1.79
CA PRO A 12 20.33 -15.74 0.90
C PRO A 12 19.77 -14.31 0.82
N ILE A 13 19.79 -13.57 1.94
CA ILE A 13 19.31 -12.19 2.00
C ILE A 13 20.30 -11.26 1.29
N LEU A 14 21.60 -11.41 1.56
CA LEU A 14 22.63 -10.64 0.85
C LEU A 14 22.57 -10.85 -0.67
N LYS A 15 22.33 -12.09 -1.12
CA LYS A 15 22.12 -12.41 -2.53
C LYS A 15 20.89 -11.67 -3.10
N ALA A 16 19.80 -11.56 -2.33
CA ALA A 16 18.60 -10.82 -2.75
C ALA A 16 18.88 -9.32 -2.85
N VAL A 17 19.53 -8.74 -1.86
CA VAL A 17 19.92 -7.32 -1.79
C VAL A 17 20.83 -6.94 -2.97
N THR A 18 21.85 -7.76 -3.26
CA THR A 18 22.76 -7.56 -4.42
C THR A 18 22.00 -7.64 -5.76
N ALA A 19 21.05 -8.57 -5.88
CA ALA A 19 20.27 -8.71 -7.11
C ALA A 19 19.32 -7.52 -7.37
N GLU A 20 18.98 -6.74 -6.34
CA GLU A 20 18.24 -5.47 -6.45
C GLU A 20 19.18 -4.26 -6.67
N GLY A 21 20.51 -4.49 -6.77
CA GLY A 21 21.50 -3.43 -7.00
C GLY A 21 21.80 -2.59 -5.75
N TYR A 22 21.48 -3.08 -4.56
CA TYR A 22 21.78 -2.37 -3.32
C TYR A 22 23.20 -2.68 -2.85
N GLU A 23 24.09 -1.71 -2.91
CA GLU A 23 25.49 -1.86 -2.50
C GLU A 23 25.73 -1.34 -1.08
N THR A 24 25.20 -0.16 -0.77
CA THR A 24 25.44 0.55 0.48
C THR A 24 24.12 0.75 1.23
N PRO A 25 24.03 0.40 2.52
CA PRO A 25 22.85 0.64 3.32
C PRO A 25 22.63 2.14 3.54
N THR A 26 21.37 2.56 3.52
CA THR A 26 21.01 3.92 3.92
C THR A 26 21.25 4.12 5.43
N PRO A 27 21.32 5.37 5.91
CA PRO A 27 21.55 5.63 7.34
C PRO A 27 20.56 4.94 8.29
N ILE A 28 19.26 4.86 7.91
CA ILE A 28 18.26 4.15 8.73
C ILE A 28 18.50 2.64 8.71
N GLN A 29 18.91 2.06 7.60
CA GLN A 29 19.22 0.64 7.46
C GLN A 29 20.44 0.26 8.28
N ALA A 30 21.53 1.01 8.15
CA ALA A 30 22.77 0.77 8.88
C ALA A 30 22.59 0.80 10.41
N GLN A 31 21.72 1.69 10.92
CA GLN A 31 21.48 1.86 12.34
C GLN A 31 20.38 0.93 12.89
N ALA A 32 19.35 0.58 12.07
CA ALA A 32 18.21 -0.21 12.52
C ALA A 32 18.43 -1.73 12.41
N ILE A 33 19.12 -2.20 11.36
CA ILE A 33 19.27 -3.64 11.10
C ILE A 33 19.96 -4.37 12.27
N PRO A 34 21.11 -3.92 12.82
CA PRO A 34 21.79 -4.65 13.89
C PRO A 34 20.95 -4.81 15.17
N PRO A 35 20.32 -3.78 15.76
CA PRO A 35 19.49 -3.97 16.95
C PRO A 35 18.24 -4.82 16.69
N VAL A 36 17.66 -4.80 15.48
CA VAL A 36 16.53 -5.67 15.15
C VAL A 36 16.96 -7.13 15.08
N LEU A 37 18.13 -7.45 14.54
CA LEU A 37 18.69 -8.80 14.51
C LEU A 37 18.90 -9.38 15.92
N THR A 38 19.30 -8.54 16.89
CA THR A 38 19.48 -8.99 18.28
C THR A 38 18.16 -9.14 19.06
N GLY A 39 17.01 -8.88 18.42
CA GLY A 39 15.69 -9.03 19.06
C GLY A 39 15.26 -7.83 19.90
N ARG A 40 16.00 -6.73 19.88
CA ARG A 40 15.64 -5.51 20.59
C ARG A 40 14.50 -4.77 19.91
N ASP A 41 13.60 -4.15 20.68
CA ASP A 41 12.59 -3.24 20.14
C ASP A 41 13.25 -2.04 19.46
N LEU A 42 12.59 -1.47 18.45
CA LEU A 42 13.11 -0.34 17.70
C LEU A 42 12.09 0.79 17.60
N MET A 43 12.56 2.03 17.81
CA MET A 43 11.87 3.26 17.44
C MET A 43 12.64 3.93 16.29
N GLY A 44 12.11 3.88 15.07
CA GLY A 44 12.69 4.49 13.88
C GLY A 44 11.96 5.76 13.49
N ILE A 45 12.66 6.91 13.55
CA ILE A 45 12.13 8.21 13.11
C ILE A 45 12.79 8.55 11.78
N ALA A 46 12.05 8.36 10.69
CA ALA A 46 12.57 8.58 9.35
C ALA A 46 11.43 8.81 8.34
N GLN A 47 11.67 9.67 7.36
CA GLN A 47 10.69 9.99 6.32
C GLN A 47 10.47 8.84 5.33
N THR A 48 9.41 8.92 4.53
CA THR A 48 9.16 8.00 3.42
C THR A 48 10.28 8.15 2.37
N GLY A 49 10.73 7.02 1.77
CA GLY A 49 11.80 7.03 0.78
C GLY A 49 13.22 6.99 1.36
N THR A 50 13.40 6.89 2.69
CA THR A 50 14.72 6.73 3.34
C THR A 50 15.20 5.28 3.40
N GLY A 51 14.36 4.32 2.98
CA GLY A 51 14.70 2.88 3.02
C GLY A 51 14.18 2.16 4.28
N LYS A 52 13.18 2.70 5.01
CA LYS A 52 12.58 2.07 6.20
C LYS A 52 12.13 0.64 5.97
N THR A 53 11.49 0.36 4.83
CA THR A 53 10.96 -0.98 4.54
C THR A 53 12.08 -2.03 4.56
N ALA A 54 13.20 -1.79 3.93
CA ALA A 54 14.34 -2.70 3.99
C ALA A 54 14.96 -2.75 5.39
N ALA A 55 14.95 -1.64 6.15
CA ALA A 55 15.49 -1.58 7.50
C ALA A 55 14.80 -2.54 8.48
N PHE A 56 13.50 -2.82 8.28
CA PHE A 56 12.81 -3.85 9.07
C PHE A 56 12.64 -5.18 8.32
N ALA A 57 12.43 -5.18 7.01
CA ALA A 57 12.16 -6.43 6.29
C ALA A 57 13.36 -7.37 6.24
N LEU A 58 14.57 -6.84 6.00
CA LEU A 58 15.79 -7.67 5.92
C LEU A 58 16.08 -8.41 7.22
N PRO A 59 16.14 -7.75 8.41
CA PRO A 59 16.39 -8.46 9.65
C PRO A 59 15.23 -9.35 10.08
N ILE A 60 13.98 -9.03 9.77
CA ILE A 60 12.82 -9.93 10.01
C ILE A 60 12.97 -11.22 9.22
N LEU A 61 13.25 -11.14 7.92
CA LEU A 61 13.48 -12.30 7.05
C LEU A 61 14.65 -13.15 7.57
N ASN A 62 15.72 -12.50 8.02
CA ASN A 62 16.88 -13.19 8.61
C ASN A 62 16.47 -14.00 9.84
N ARG A 63 15.78 -13.39 10.79
CA ARG A 63 15.34 -14.03 12.04
C ARG A 63 14.36 -15.17 11.81
N LEU A 64 13.48 -15.07 10.82
CA LEU A 64 12.55 -16.14 10.49
C LEU A 64 13.23 -17.39 9.92
N THR A 65 14.45 -17.25 9.41
CA THR A 65 15.21 -18.30 8.72
C THR A 65 16.49 -18.72 9.43
N GLU A 66 16.75 -18.21 10.62
CA GLU A 66 17.85 -18.69 11.48
C GLU A 66 17.70 -20.17 11.82
N GLU A 67 18.83 -20.87 12.00
CA GLU A 67 18.84 -22.27 12.36
C GLU A 67 18.03 -22.52 13.65
N GLY A 68 17.11 -23.49 13.58
CA GLY A 68 16.17 -23.78 14.67
C GLY A 68 14.86 -22.99 14.61
N ASN A 69 14.71 -22.00 13.74
CA ASN A 69 13.50 -21.17 13.64
C ASN A 69 12.59 -21.53 12.43
N HIS A 70 12.86 -22.65 11.75
CA HIS A 70 12.01 -23.18 10.67
C HIS A 70 10.71 -23.81 11.21
N ILE A 71 9.90 -23.01 11.92
CA ILE A 71 8.64 -23.46 12.47
C ILE A 71 7.56 -23.24 11.41
N LYS A 72 6.84 -24.32 11.07
CA LYS A 72 5.68 -24.19 10.19
C LYS A 72 4.58 -23.39 10.90
N THR A 73 4.20 -22.27 10.31
CA THR A 73 3.15 -21.42 10.85
C THR A 73 1.83 -22.19 11.00
N PRO A 74 1.23 -22.23 12.21
CA PRO A 74 -0.03 -22.93 12.44
C PRO A 74 -1.18 -22.35 11.59
N ARG A 75 -2.16 -23.18 11.28
CA ARG A 75 -3.35 -22.73 10.54
C ARG A 75 -4.06 -21.59 11.26
N GLY A 76 -4.47 -20.58 10.49
CA GLY A 76 -5.17 -19.41 11.01
C GLY A 76 -4.30 -18.50 11.88
N SER A 77 -2.97 -18.54 11.76
CA SER A 77 -2.07 -17.66 12.49
C SER A 77 -0.97 -17.06 11.58
N CYS A 78 -0.18 -16.15 12.14
CA CYS A 78 1.02 -15.59 11.51
C CYS A 78 2.12 -15.39 12.56
N ARG A 79 3.38 -15.35 12.09
CA ARG A 79 4.56 -15.09 12.94
C ARG A 79 4.93 -13.61 12.97
N VAL A 80 4.70 -12.91 11.86
CA VAL A 80 4.98 -11.48 11.73
C VAL A 80 3.72 -10.74 11.31
N LEU A 81 3.43 -9.65 12.02
CA LEU A 81 2.35 -8.73 11.67
C LEU A 81 2.92 -7.33 11.42
N ILE A 82 2.67 -6.80 10.22
CA ILE A 82 2.97 -5.43 9.85
C ILE A 82 1.66 -4.67 9.67
N LEU A 83 1.47 -3.57 10.41
CA LEU A 83 0.37 -2.63 10.18
C LEU A 83 0.85 -1.43 9.38
N SER A 84 0.06 -1.07 8.39
CA SER A 84 0.30 0.04 7.46
C SER A 84 -0.98 0.85 7.26
N PRO A 85 -0.92 2.18 7.08
CA PRO A 85 -2.10 3.04 6.96
C PRO A 85 -2.93 2.79 5.71
N THR A 86 -2.28 2.45 4.59
CA THR A 86 -2.92 2.38 3.29
C THR A 86 -2.74 1.02 2.61
N ARG A 87 -3.65 0.72 1.66
CA ARG A 87 -3.61 -0.53 0.87
C ARG A 87 -2.38 -0.58 -0.03
N GLU A 88 -2.04 0.57 -0.60
CA GLU A 88 -0.93 0.74 -1.53
C GLU A 88 0.39 0.45 -0.81
N LEU A 89 0.59 1.06 0.36
CA LEU A 89 1.79 0.81 1.17
C LEU A 89 1.84 -0.64 1.67
N ALA A 90 0.71 -1.21 2.10
CA ALA A 90 0.66 -2.62 2.48
C ALA A 90 1.06 -3.55 1.33
N SER A 91 0.61 -3.24 0.10
CA SER A 91 1.01 -4.02 -1.09
C SER A 91 2.49 -3.85 -1.41
N GLN A 92 3.04 -2.64 -1.30
CA GLN A 92 4.46 -2.35 -1.54
C GLN A 92 5.35 -3.04 -0.49
N ILE A 93 4.99 -2.98 0.79
CA ILE A 93 5.71 -3.69 1.85
C ILE A 93 5.70 -5.20 1.59
N ALA A 94 4.53 -5.78 1.26
CA ALA A 94 4.45 -7.20 0.97
C ALA A 94 5.29 -7.61 -0.24
N GLU A 95 5.36 -6.76 -1.27
CA GLU A 95 6.21 -6.99 -2.43
C GLU A 95 7.70 -6.90 -2.06
N SER A 96 8.10 -5.93 -1.24
CA SER A 96 9.46 -5.84 -0.71
C SER A 96 9.86 -7.12 0.04
N PHE A 97 8.96 -7.68 0.87
CA PHE A 97 9.22 -8.96 1.54
C PHE A 97 9.39 -10.12 0.56
N ARG A 98 8.62 -10.17 -0.54
CA ARG A 98 8.77 -11.22 -1.58
C ARG A 98 10.08 -11.07 -2.34
N VAL A 99 10.44 -9.82 -2.70
CA VAL A 99 11.69 -9.51 -3.42
C VAL A 99 12.90 -9.85 -2.56
N TYR A 100 12.95 -9.37 -1.31
CA TYR A 100 14.08 -9.65 -0.41
C TYR A 100 14.10 -11.10 0.07
N GLY A 101 12.94 -11.74 0.16
CA GLY A 101 12.80 -13.14 0.54
C GLY A 101 12.80 -14.14 -0.61
N LYS A 102 13.16 -13.73 -1.85
CA LYS A 102 13.04 -14.58 -3.06
C LYS A 102 13.85 -15.87 -3.02
N PHE A 103 14.86 -15.95 -2.17
CA PHE A 103 15.66 -17.15 -1.95
C PHE A 103 15.30 -17.89 -0.64
N LEU A 104 14.20 -17.49 0.00
CA LEU A 104 13.67 -18.05 1.24
C LEU A 104 12.30 -18.67 0.96
N ASN A 105 11.94 -19.70 1.72
CA ASN A 105 10.64 -20.34 1.60
C ASN A 105 9.66 -19.78 2.64
N LEU A 106 9.31 -18.50 2.51
CA LEU A 106 8.40 -17.78 3.41
C LEU A 106 7.15 -17.31 2.68
N SER A 107 6.02 -17.41 3.35
CA SER A 107 4.72 -17.00 2.82
C SER A 107 4.33 -15.60 3.29
N VAL A 108 3.85 -14.75 2.35
CA VAL A 108 3.44 -13.37 2.61
C VAL A 108 2.02 -13.15 2.15
N ALA A 109 1.14 -12.67 3.03
CA ALA A 109 -0.23 -12.28 2.70
C ALA A 109 -0.49 -10.80 2.97
N THR A 110 -1.32 -10.19 2.11
CA THR A 110 -1.83 -8.82 2.29
C THR A 110 -3.28 -8.85 2.75
N VAL A 111 -3.62 -7.95 3.70
CA VAL A 111 -4.96 -7.88 4.32
C VAL A 111 -5.43 -6.43 4.34
N PHE A 112 -6.33 -6.06 3.43
CA PHE A 112 -6.86 -4.70 3.34
C PHE A 112 -8.28 -4.65 2.79
N GLY A 113 -9.00 -3.57 3.09
CA GLY A 113 -10.39 -3.35 2.65
C GLY A 113 -10.52 -3.00 1.16
N GLY A 114 -11.78 -2.93 0.66
CA GLY A 114 -12.10 -2.50 -0.70
C GLY A 114 -11.84 -3.53 -1.80
N VAL A 115 -11.49 -4.75 -1.40
CA VAL A 115 -11.45 -5.95 -2.23
C VAL A 115 -12.17 -7.08 -1.50
N SER A 116 -12.45 -8.19 -2.21
CA SER A 116 -13.12 -9.35 -1.62
C SER A 116 -12.34 -9.91 -0.42
N ALA A 117 -13.05 -10.21 0.66
CA ALA A 117 -12.48 -10.81 1.86
C ALA A 117 -12.15 -12.30 1.71
N GLY A 118 -12.86 -13.00 0.82
CA GLY A 118 -12.76 -14.46 0.65
C GLY A 118 -11.35 -14.96 0.32
N PRO A 119 -10.66 -14.44 -0.71
CA PRO A 119 -9.29 -14.83 -1.02
C PRO A 119 -8.32 -14.59 0.13
N GLN A 120 -8.46 -13.45 0.86
CA GLN A 120 -7.64 -13.13 2.03
C GLN A 120 -7.89 -14.12 3.17
N ALA A 121 -9.16 -14.41 3.46
CA ALA A 121 -9.55 -15.40 4.46
C ALA A 121 -8.95 -16.79 4.13
N LYS A 122 -9.04 -17.24 2.87
CA LYS A 122 -8.48 -18.52 2.43
C LYS A 122 -6.96 -18.58 2.60
N ALA A 123 -6.26 -17.48 2.33
CA ALA A 123 -4.81 -17.40 2.56
C ALA A 123 -4.48 -17.50 4.05
N LEU A 124 -5.13 -16.69 4.89
CA LEU A 124 -4.91 -16.66 6.34
C LEU A 124 -5.22 -18.01 7.01
N GLN A 125 -6.30 -18.69 6.61
CA GLN A 125 -6.68 -20.00 7.17
C GLN A 125 -5.62 -21.09 6.97
N ARG A 126 -4.76 -20.96 5.96
CA ARG A 126 -3.66 -21.92 5.73
C ARG A 126 -2.49 -21.76 6.71
N GLY A 127 -2.41 -20.63 7.38
CA GLY A 127 -1.24 -20.13 8.09
C GLY A 127 -0.29 -19.41 7.14
N VAL A 128 0.20 -18.26 7.56
CA VAL A 128 1.07 -17.38 6.75
C VAL A 128 2.18 -16.84 7.64
N ASP A 129 3.43 -16.87 7.18
CA ASP A 129 4.54 -16.40 8.02
C ASP A 129 4.46 -14.90 8.27
N ILE A 130 4.14 -14.13 7.24
CA ILE A 130 4.13 -12.68 7.28
C ILE A 130 2.77 -12.15 6.79
N VAL A 131 2.11 -11.35 7.63
CA VAL A 131 0.88 -10.63 7.30
C VAL A 131 1.15 -9.14 7.27
N VAL A 132 0.87 -8.50 6.13
CA VAL A 132 0.90 -7.04 5.97
C VAL A 132 -0.53 -6.55 5.87
N ALA A 133 -0.97 -5.72 6.81
CA ALA A 133 -2.38 -5.39 6.95
C ALA A 133 -2.67 -3.91 7.14
N THR A 134 -3.85 -3.48 6.67
CA THR A 134 -4.48 -2.24 7.16
C THR A 134 -5.39 -2.57 8.35
N PRO A 135 -5.47 -1.69 9.37
CA PRO A 135 -6.13 -2.03 10.64
C PRO A 135 -7.60 -2.48 10.51
N GLY A 136 -8.40 -1.80 9.66
CA GLY A 136 -9.83 -2.07 9.53
C GLY A 136 -10.13 -3.52 9.12
N ARG A 137 -9.57 -3.98 7.99
CA ARG A 137 -9.83 -5.33 7.47
C ARG A 137 -9.23 -6.43 8.36
N LEU A 138 -8.11 -6.15 9.03
CA LEU A 138 -7.57 -7.10 9.98
C LEU A 138 -8.52 -7.32 11.16
N ILE A 139 -9.12 -6.25 11.70
CA ILE A 139 -10.15 -6.34 12.75
C ILE A 139 -11.35 -7.17 12.27
N ASP A 140 -11.82 -6.95 11.02
CA ASP A 140 -12.92 -7.76 10.46
C ASP A 140 -12.56 -9.26 10.46
N HIS A 141 -11.34 -9.62 10.06
CA HIS A 141 -10.88 -11.02 10.07
C HIS A 141 -10.70 -11.59 11.49
N LEU A 142 -10.23 -10.76 12.45
CA LEU A 142 -10.15 -11.17 13.87
C LEU A 142 -11.53 -11.43 14.47
N GLN A 143 -12.50 -10.53 14.24
CA GLN A 143 -13.88 -10.68 14.72
C GLN A 143 -14.58 -11.92 14.15
N ASN A 144 -14.31 -12.22 12.87
CA ASN A 144 -14.82 -13.41 12.19
C ASN A 144 -13.99 -14.68 12.47
N ARG A 145 -13.00 -14.63 13.37
CA ARG A 145 -12.11 -15.74 13.74
C ARG A 145 -11.40 -16.40 12.55
N VAL A 146 -11.14 -15.64 11.50
CA VAL A 146 -10.41 -16.09 10.31
C VAL A 146 -8.93 -16.21 10.61
N VAL A 147 -8.40 -15.33 11.44
CA VAL A 147 -7.00 -15.30 11.86
C VAL A 147 -6.91 -15.07 13.38
N ARG A 148 -5.88 -15.64 14.00
CA ARG A 148 -5.45 -15.40 15.38
C ARG A 148 -4.04 -14.80 15.35
N LEU A 149 -3.73 -13.96 16.32
CA LEU A 149 -2.45 -13.27 16.43
C LEU A 149 -1.60 -13.74 17.62
N ASP A 150 -2.00 -14.84 18.26
CA ASP A 150 -1.36 -15.44 19.43
C ASP A 150 0.03 -16.05 19.15
N GLN A 151 0.42 -16.17 17.89
CA GLN A 151 1.72 -16.68 17.45
C GLN A 151 2.64 -15.59 16.88
N VAL A 152 2.27 -14.32 17.04
CA VAL A 152 3.06 -13.20 16.50
C VAL A 152 4.33 -13.02 17.34
N GLU A 153 5.48 -13.21 16.71
CA GLU A 153 6.81 -13.03 17.27
C GLU A 153 7.33 -11.60 17.06
N ILE A 154 6.97 -10.98 15.93
CA ILE A 154 7.42 -9.62 15.57
C ILE A 154 6.21 -8.81 15.10
N PHE A 155 6.04 -7.65 15.71
CA PHE A 155 5.02 -6.66 15.37
C PHE A 155 5.66 -5.39 14.84
N VAL A 156 5.24 -4.94 13.65
CA VAL A 156 5.70 -3.70 13.03
C VAL A 156 4.54 -2.74 12.88
N LEU A 157 4.72 -1.51 13.32
CA LEU A 157 3.83 -0.39 13.05
C LEU A 157 4.57 0.61 12.15
N ASP A 158 4.18 0.69 10.88
CA ASP A 158 4.82 1.59 9.91
C ASP A 158 3.92 2.77 9.56
N GLU A 159 4.51 3.97 9.48
CA GLU A 159 3.83 5.25 9.27
C GLU A 159 2.75 5.53 10.33
N ALA A 160 3.16 5.43 11.62
CA ALA A 160 2.26 5.59 12.77
C ALA A 160 1.56 6.96 12.81
N ASP A 161 2.26 8.03 12.46
CA ASP A 161 1.72 9.38 12.34
C ASP A 161 0.60 9.47 11.31
N GLN A 162 0.74 8.84 10.15
CA GLN A 162 -0.33 8.79 9.16
C GLN A 162 -1.53 7.96 9.66
N MET A 163 -1.28 6.91 10.45
CA MET A 163 -2.37 6.14 11.06
C MET A 163 -3.13 6.97 12.11
N LEU A 164 -2.46 7.87 12.83
CA LEU A 164 -3.10 8.83 13.72
C LEU A 164 -4.04 9.75 12.94
N ASP A 165 -3.55 10.37 11.86
CA ASP A 165 -4.34 11.26 10.99
C ASP A 165 -5.59 10.57 10.41
N MET A 166 -5.52 9.26 10.19
CA MET A 166 -6.64 8.45 9.69
C MET A 166 -7.57 7.94 10.80
N GLY A 167 -7.30 8.26 12.06
CA GLY A 167 -8.10 7.85 13.21
C GLY A 167 -7.93 6.37 13.59
N PHE A 168 -6.81 5.73 13.23
CA PHE A 168 -6.58 4.30 13.47
C PHE A 168 -5.99 3.97 14.84
N ILE A 169 -5.78 4.94 15.73
CA ILE A 169 -5.20 4.68 17.06
C ILE A 169 -6.03 3.67 17.86
N GLN A 170 -7.34 3.84 17.92
CA GLN A 170 -8.22 2.89 18.64
C GLN A 170 -8.26 1.49 17.98
N PRO A 171 -8.38 1.37 16.64
CA PRO A 171 -8.16 0.12 15.92
C PRO A 171 -6.82 -0.56 16.24
N ILE A 172 -5.71 0.18 16.25
CA ILE A 172 -4.38 -0.35 16.59
C ILE A 172 -4.36 -0.92 18.01
N ARG A 173 -4.83 -0.16 19.01
CA ARG A 173 -4.91 -0.61 20.41
C ARG A 173 -5.75 -1.90 20.55
N ARG A 174 -6.83 -2.05 19.77
CA ARG A 174 -7.63 -3.29 19.76
C ARG A 174 -6.85 -4.48 19.22
N ILE A 175 -6.09 -4.30 18.14
CA ILE A 175 -5.24 -5.34 17.56
C ILE A 175 -4.15 -5.72 18.56
N VAL A 176 -3.44 -4.75 19.14
CA VAL A 176 -2.34 -4.96 20.09
C VAL A 176 -2.77 -5.80 21.29
N LYS A 177 -3.99 -5.62 21.78
CA LYS A 177 -4.55 -6.44 22.89
C LYS A 177 -4.68 -7.93 22.54
N THR A 178 -4.63 -8.31 21.26
CA THR A 178 -4.71 -9.71 20.82
C THR A 178 -3.35 -10.34 20.53
N LEU A 179 -2.28 -9.56 20.66
CA LEU A 179 -0.91 -10.01 20.45
C LEU A 179 -0.32 -10.63 21.72
N PRO A 180 0.64 -11.56 21.60
CA PRO A 180 1.37 -12.09 22.75
C PRO A 180 2.11 -10.99 23.53
N ALA A 181 2.25 -11.17 24.85
CA ALA A 181 3.04 -10.24 25.67
C ALA A 181 4.53 -10.26 25.28
N LYS A 182 5.07 -11.46 25.04
CA LYS A 182 6.45 -11.64 24.59
C LYS A 182 6.51 -11.59 23.06
N ARG A 183 6.95 -10.47 22.53
CA ARG A 183 7.18 -10.24 21.10
C ARG A 183 8.18 -9.11 20.93
N GLN A 184 8.79 -9.00 19.77
CA GLN A 184 9.57 -7.82 19.37
C GLN A 184 8.65 -6.79 18.73
N ASN A 185 8.80 -5.50 19.08
CA ASN A 185 8.03 -4.42 18.47
C ASN A 185 8.95 -3.48 17.70
N LEU A 186 8.58 -3.17 16.46
CA LEU A 186 9.26 -2.22 15.60
C LEU A 186 8.29 -1.09 15.25
N PHE A 187 8.65 0.13 15.61
CA PHE A 187 7.80 1.30 15.46
C PHE A 187 8.49 2.30 14.53
N PHE A 188 7.81 2.67 13.43
CA PHE A 188 8.30 3.63 12.46
C PHE A 188 7.31 4.78 12.29
N SER A 189 7.83 6.01 12.31
CA SER A 189 7.07 7.24 12.07
C SER A 189 7.96 8.30 11.43
N ALA A 190 7.38 9.19 10.64
CA ALA A 190 8.12 10.35 10.13
C ALA A 190 8.12 11.50 11.13
N THR A 191 7.06 11.63 11.94
CA THR A 191 6.88 12.66 12.95
C THR A 191 6.49 12.04 14.29
N MET A 192 6.74 12.75 15.40
CA MET A 192 6.47 12.29 16.77
C MET A 192 5.60 13.29 17.53
N PRO A 193 4.33 13.53 17.11
CA PRO A 193 3.40 14.27 17.94
C PRO A 193 3.13 13.50 19.25
N ARG A 194 2.62 14.21 20.26
CA ARG A 194 2.45 13.69 21.63
C ARG A 194 1.64 12.37 21.69
N GLU A 195 0.63 12.25 20.86
CA GLU A 195 -0.20 11.03 20.76
C GLU A 195 0.60 9.84 20.23
N ILE A 196 1.53 10.08 19.32
CA ILE A 196 2.42 9.04 18.76
C ILE A 196 3.49 8.65 19.76
N GLU A 197 4.05 9.61 20.51
CA GLU A 197 4.96 9.31 21.62
C GLU A 197 4.29 8.44 22.69
N THR A 198 3.03 8.77 23.04
CA THR A 198 2.24 7.98 23.98
C THR A 198 2.04 6.55 23.47
N LEU A 199 1.65 6.40 22.20
CA LEU A 199 1.45 5.08 21.59
C LEU A 199 2.77 4.28 21.53
N ALA A 200 3.88 4.93 21.21
CA ALA A 200 5.19 4.29 21.21
C ALA A 200 5.60 3.82 22.62
N GLY A 201 5.34 4.64 23.66
CA GLY A 201 5.56 4.28 25.05
C GLY A 201 4.69 3.12 25.55
N GLU A 202 3.46 2.95 25.00
CA GLU A 202 2.58 1.82 25.31
C GLU A 202 3.06 0.50 24.65
N LEU A 203 3.79 0.58 23.54
CA LEU A 203 4.15 -0.57 22.72
C LEU A 203 5.58 -1.06 22.92
N LEU A 204 6.53 -0.15 23.12
CA LEU A 204 7.95 -0.44 23.07
C LEU A 204 8.53 -0.66 24.48
N HIS A 205 9.44 -1.63 24.57
CA HIS A 205 10.19 -1.92 25.79
C HIS A 205 11.69 -1.74 25.52
N ASP A 206 12.31 -0.80 26.22
CA ASP A 206 13.74 -0.40 26.05
C ASP A 206 14.20 -0.35 24.58
N PRO A 207 13.55 0.46 23.72
CA PRO A 207 13.81 0.42 22.30
C PRO A 207 15.17 1.04 21.92
N ALA A 208 15.82 0.48 20.90
CA ALA A 208 16.85 1.21 20.18
C ALA A 208 16.19 2.40 19.46
N LYS A 209 16.67 3.61 19.72
CA LYS A 209 16.16 4.83 19.09
C LYS A 209 17.05 5.21 17.91
N VAL A 210 16.49 5.20 16.72
CA VAL A 210 17.17 5.59 15.47
C VAL A 210 16.41 6.75 14.87
N ALA A 211 17.05 7.90 14.76
CA ALA A 211 16.48 9.08 14.12
C ALA A 211 17.36 9.50 12.94
N VAL A 212 16.76 9.55 11.77
CA VAL A 212 17.46 9.97 10.55
C VAL A 212 16.73 11.15 9.95
N THR A 213 17.41 12.27 9.97
CA THR A 213 17.08 13.54 9.32
C THR A 213 15.77 14.22 9.76
N PRO A 214 15.79 15.46 10.28
CA PRO A 214 14.61 16.24 10.63
C PRO A 214 13.74 16.58 9.40
N VAL A 215 12.44 16.74 9.64
CA VAL A 215 11.42 17.15 8.65
C VAL A 215 11.81 18.42 7.88
N ALA A 216 12.56 19.34 8.50
CA ALA A 216 13.04 20.56 7.88
C ALA A 216 13.94 20.35 6.65
N SER A 217 14.76 19.29 6.64
CA SER A 217 15.73 19.06 5.55
C SER A 217 15.10 18.61 4.23
N THR A 218 13.88 18.06 4.23
CA THR A 218 13.16 17.73 2.98
C THR A 218 12.64 19.01 2.31
N ALA A 219 12.14 19.96 3.10
CA ALA A 219 11.70 21.25 2.60
C ALA A 219 12.87 22.06 2.00
N GLU A 220 14.10 21.86 2.50
CA GLU A 220 15.31 22.54 2.01
C GLU A 220 15.79 22.00 0.65
N ARG A 221 15.52 20.72 0.34
CA ARG A 221 15.94 20.08 -0.92
C ARG A 221 14.96 20.26 -2.07
N VAL A 222 13.74 20.68 -1.78
CA VAL A 222 12.69 20.89 -2.77
C VAL A 222 12.64 22.36 -3.11
N SER A 223 12.83 22.72 -4.38
CA SER A 223 12.57 24.07 -4.86
C SER A 223 11.07 24.34 -4.76
N GLN A 224 10.67 25.33 -3.94
CA GLN A 224 9.28 25.61 -3.64
C GLN A 224 8.87 26.95 -4.24
N GLN A 225 7.65 27.00 -4.80
CA GLN A 225 7.07 28.22 -5.37
C GLN A 225 5.56 28.28 -5.08
N VAL A 226 5.02 29.49 -5.00
CA VAL A 226 3.58 29.73 -4.85
C VAL A 226 3.07 30.64 -5.96
N ILE A 227 1.90 30.32 -6.51
CA ILE A 227 1.18 31.16 -7.46
C ILE A 227 -0.13 31.57 -6.83
N PHE A 228 -0.36 32.88 -6.71
CA PHE A 228 -1.65 33.39 -6.24
C PHE A 228 -2.65 33.42 -7.39
N VAL A 229 -3.74 32.66 -7.24
CA VAL A 229 -4.72 32.47 -8.31
C VAL A 229 -6.13 32.30 -7.72
N PRO A 230 -7.16 32.96 -8.29
CA PRO A 230 -8.55 32.70 -7.91
C PRO A 230 -8.94 31.24 -8.13
N THR A 231 -9.77 30.69 -7.25
CA THR A 231 -10.21 29.28 -7.29
C THR A 231 -10.74 28.87 -8.67
N GLY A 232 -11.55 29.71 -9.31
CA GLY A 232 -12.14 29.44 -10.64
C GLY A 232 -11.12 29.31 -11.79
N LEU A 233 -9.91 29.85 -11.60
CA LEU A 233 -8.84 29.84 -12.61
C LEU A 233 -7.79 28.77 -12.39
N LYS A 234 -7.79 28.08 -11.24
CA LYS A 234 -6.79 27.03 -10.92
C LYS A 234 -6.68 25.93 -11.97
N ARG A 235 -7.80 25.52 -12.60
CA ARG A 235 -7.77 24.45 -13.63
C ARG A 235 -7.09 24.91 -14.92
N ALA A 236 -7.38 26.13 -15.36
CA ALA A 236 -6.75 26.72 -16.54
C ALA A 236 -5.26 26.94 -16.31
N LEU A 237 -4.88 27.44 -15.13
CA LEU A 237 -3.47 27.59 -14.75
C LEU A 237 -2.74 26.24 -14.71
N LEU A 238 -3.38 25.18 -14.19
CA LEU A 238 -2.76 23.85 -14.17
C LEU A 238 -2.51 23.32 -15.58
N ALA A 239 -3.47 23.46 -16.50
CA ALA A 239 -3.32 23.02 -17.88
C ALA A 239 -2.24 23.84 -18.61
N ASP A 240 -2.20 25.16 -18.40
CA ASP A 240 -1.19 26.03 -18.97
C ASP A 240 0.22 25.67 -18.47
N LEU A 241 0.39 25.48 -17.16
CA LEU A 241 1.67 25.05 -16.58
C LEU A 241 2.14 23.70 -17.15
N LEU A 242 1.25 22.70 -17.19
CA LEU A 242 1.60 21.35 -17.66
C LEU A 242 1.89 21.29 -19.17
N SER A 243 1.42 22.27 -19.94
CA SER A 243 1.68 22.41 -21.38
C SER A 243 2.97 23.18 -21.67
N ASP A 244 3.55 23.85 -20.68
CA ASP A 244 4.77 24.64 -20.84
C ASP A 244 6.01 23.75 -20.87
N ALA A 245 6.60 23.61 -22.06
CA ALA A 245 7.80 22.80 -22.25
C ALA A 245 9.02 23.32 -21.48
N GLN A 246 9.07 24.63 -21.17
CA GLN A 246 10.19 25.23 -20.43
C GLN A 246 10.22 24.83 -18.96
N MET A 247 9.06 24.48 -18.40
CA MET A 247 8.95 24.01 -17.01
C MET A 247 9.51 22.59 -16.81
N GLY A 248 9.75 21.83 -17.88
CA GLY A 248 10.39 20.52 -17.81
C GLY A 248 9.59 19.47 -17.01
N PHE A 249 8.26 19.55 -17.01
CA PHE A 249 7.42 18.61 -16.26
C PHE A 249 7.65 17.16 -16.71
N GLY A 250 8.24 16.38 -15.80
CA GLY A 250 8.30 14.92 -15.89
C GLY A 250 7.10 14.28 -15.21
N ARG A 251 7.33 13.25 -14.38
CA ARG A 251 6.25 12.68 -13.55
C ARG A 251 5.81 13.70 -12.51
N THR A 252 4.57 14.12 -12.59
CA THR A 252 3.99 15.18 -11.77
C THR A 252 2.86 14.63 -10.91
N LEU A 253 2.94 14.85 -9.60
CA LEU A 253 1.90 14.51 -8.65
C LEU A 253 1.12 15.76 -8.25
N VAL A 254 -0.18 15.78 -8.51
CA VAL A 254 -1.07 16.91 -8.26
C VAL A 254 -1.98 16.61 -7.06
N PHE A 255 -1.94 17.42 -6.04
CA PHE A 255 -2.76 17.25 -4.84
C PHE A 255 -4.02 18.11 -4.86
N THR A 256 -5.18 17.47 -4.70
CA THR A 256 -6.48 18.12 -4.53
C THR A 256 -7.09 17.78 -3.18
N ARG A 257 -7.83 18.73 -2.59
CA ARG A 257 -8.48 18.56 -1.29
C ARG A 257 -9.58 17.50 -1.32
N THR A 258 -10.29 17.36 -2.44
CA THR A 258 -11.47 16.50 -2.51
C THR A 258 -11.40 15.51 -3.67
N LYS A 259 -12.01 14.32 -3.47
CA LYS A 259 -12.16 13.29 -4.50
C LYS A 259 -12.90 13.77 -5.75
N HIS A 260 -13.91 14.60 -5.58
CA HIS A 260 -14.66 15.19 -6.70
C HIS A 260 -13.85 16.27 -7.42
N GLY A 261 -13.00 17.01 -6.68
CA GLY A 261 -12.02 17.93 -7.25
C GLY A 261 -11.05 17.19 -8.17
N ALA A 262 -10.50 16.06 -7.69
CA ALA A 262 -9.60 15.23 -8.49
C ALA A 262 -10.24 14.80 -9.83
N ASP A 263 -11.48 14.27 -9.80
CA ASP A 263 -12.18 13.86 -11.03
C ASP A 263 -12.51 15.06 -11.96
N LYS A 264 -12.79 16.25 -11.40
CA LYS A 264 -13.03 17.47 -12.20
C LYS A 264 -11.74 17.95 -12.87
N VAL A 265 -10.61 17.86 -12.17
CA VAL A 265 -9.28 18.22 -12.74
C VAL A 265 -8.91 17.27 -13.87
N VAL A 266 -9.03 15.95 -13.69
CA VAL A 266 -8.75 14.97 -14.76
C VAL A 266 -9.56 15.28 -16.01
N ARG A 267 -10.87 15.44 -15.88
CA ARG A 267 -11.74 15.75 -17.06
C ARG A 267 -11.35 17.04 -17.76
N TYR A 268 -10.92 18.05 -17.01
CA TYR A 268 -10.46 19.31 -17.60
C TYR A 268 -9.16 19.12 -18.38
N LEU A 269 -8.19 18.38 -17.80
CA LEU A 269 -6.91 18.08 -18.43
C LEU A 269 -7.07 17.20 -19.68
N GLU A 270 -7.96 16.21 -19.64
CA GLU A 270 -8.34 15.39 -20.81
C GLU A 270 -8.88 16.25 -21.94
N GLY A 271 -9.77 17.23 -21.62
CA GLY A 271 -10.28 18.21 -22.60
C GLY A 271 -9.19 19.12 -23.18
N ALA A 272 -8.08 19.34 -22.45
CA ALA A 272 -6.91 20.06 -22.90
C ALA A 272 -5.84 19.17 -23.59
N GLY A 273 -6.14 17.88 -23.82
CA GLY A 273 -5.23 16.93 -24.44
C GLY A 273 -4.11 16.40 -23.52
N ILE A 274 -4.19 16.65 -22.22
CA ILE A 274 -3.18 16.23 -21.24
C ILE A 274 -3.58 14.89 -20.60
N VAL A 275 -2.78 13.85 -20.84
CA VAL A 275 -3.01 12.51 -20.28
C VAL A 275 -2.79 12.54 -18.77
N SER A 276 -3.85 12.27 -18.01
CA SER A 276 -3.82 12.28 -16.56
C SER A 276 -4.69 11.17 -15.96
N ALA A 277 -4.40 10.79 -14.72
CA ALA A 277 -5.17 9.80 -13.98
C ALA A 277 -5.47 10.28 -12.57
N ALA A 278 -6.59 9.83 -11.97
CA ALA A 278 -6.94 10.15 -10.59
C ALA A 278 -6.82 8.95 -9.66
N ILE A 279 -6.31 9.20 -8.44
CA ILE A 279 -6.30 8.24 -7.34
C ILE A 279 -6.96 8.85 -6.10
N HIS A 280 -8.08 8.28 -5.66
CA HIS A 280 -8.83 8.72 -4.48
C HIS A 280 -9.78 7.63 -3.97
N GLY A 281 -10.40 7.86 -2.80
CA GLY A 281 -11.21 6.86 -2.09
C GLY A 281 -12.42 6.30 -2.86
N ASN A 282 -12.93 7.00 -3.89
CA ASN A 282 -14.05 6.51 -4.72
C ASN A 282 -13.61 5.64 -5.91
N LYS A 283 -12.30 5.54 -6.19
CA LYS A 283 -11.79 4.61 -7.21
C LYS A 283 -11.71 3.20 -6.64
N SER A 284 -12.07 2.20 -7.45
CA SER A 284 -11.87 0.80 -7.09
C SER A 284 -10.39 0.47 -6.96
N GLN A 285 -10.04 -0.59 -6.24
CA GLN A 285 -8.64 -0.95 -6.05
C GLN A 285 -7.93 -1.22 -7.39
N SER A 286 -8.59 -1.91 -8.31
CA SER A 286 -8.04 -2.16 -9.66
C SER A 286 -7.84 -0.89 -10.49
N GLN A 287 -8.69 0.13 -10.32
CA GLN A 287 -8.49 1.44 -10.96
C GLN A 287 -7.28 2.17 -10.37
N ARG A 288 -7.11 2.13 -9.05
CA ARG A 288 -5.97 2.75 -8.35
C ARG A 288 -4.64 2.09 -8.76
N GLU A 289 -4.60 0.75 -8.80
CA GLU A 289 -3.42 -0.01 -9.23
C GLU A 289 -3.06 0.28 -10.68
N ARG A 290 -4.05 0.34 -11.59
CA ARG A 290 -3.80 0.71 -12.99
C ARG A 290 -3.27 2.13 -13.14
N ALA A 291 -3.83 3.11 -12.39
CA ALA A 291 -3.36 4.49 -12.42
C ALA A 291 -1.91 4.60 -11.91
N LEU A 292 -1.58 3.90 -10.82
CA LEU A 292 -0.22 3.85 -10.28
C LEU A 292 0.77 3.18 -11.24
N LEU A 293 0.38 2.07 -11.85
CA LEU A 293 1.21 1.37 -12.82
C LEU A 293 1.51 2.28 -14.03
N ALA A 294 0.46 2.88 -14.63
CA ALA A 294 0.63 3.81 -15.74
C ALA A 294 1.52 5.02 -15.39
N PHE A 295 1.45 5.50 -14.15
CA PHE A 295 2.30 6.59 -13.65
C PHE A 295 3.75 6.13 -13.45
N ARG A 296 3.98 4.93 -12.92
CA ARG A 296 5.33 4.33 -12.78
C ARG A 296 6.00 4.07 -14.12
N ASP A 297 5.24 3.57 -15.07
CA ASP A 297 5.76 3.22 -16.40
C ASP A 297 5.92 4.46 -17.31
N GLY A 298 5.46 5.64 -16.85
CA GLY A 298 5.53 6.89 -17.61
C GLY A 298 4.48 7.01 -18.72
N ALA A 299 3.57 6.03 -18.88
CA ALA A 299 2.45 6.10 -19.80
C ALA A 299 1.45 7.22 -19.41
N CYS A 300 1.39 7.55 -18.13
CA CYS A 300 0.68 8.70 -17.58
C CYS A 300 1.65 9.55 -16.77
N LYS A 301 1.93 10.77 -17.22
CA LYS A 301 2.88 11.66 -16.53
C LYS A 301 2.26 12.48 -15.39
N VAL A 302 0.93 12.60 -15.34
CA VAL A 302 0.22 13.44 -14.36
C VAL A 302 -0.74 12.60 -13.54
N LEU A 303 -0.45 12.45 -12.24
CA LEU A 303 -1.32 11.73 -11.30
C LEU A 303 -1.98 12.72 -10.34
N ILE A 304 -3.31 12.78 -10.35
CA ILE A 304 -4.09 13.65 -9.45
C ILE A 304 -4.53 12.83 -8.23
N ALA A 305 -4.19 13.27 -7.04
CA ALA A 305 -4.43 12.51 -5.81
C ALA A 305 -5.05 13.38 -4.70
N THR A 306 -5.80 12.72 -3.81
CA THR A 306 -6.12 13.30 -2.49
C THR A 306 -5.07 12.85 -1.46
N ASP A 307 -4.87 13.60 -0.38
CA ASP A 307 -3.88 13.27 0.67
C ASP A 307 -3.96 11.81 1.11
N ILE A 308 -5.14 11.35 1.48
CA ILE A 308 -5.35 9.97 1.96
C ILE A 308 -4.94 8.93 0.90
N ALA A 309 -5.19 9.22 -0.37
CA ALA A 309 -4.89 8.27 -1.43
C ALA A 309 -3.43 8.34 -1.91
N ALA A 310 -2.78 9.49 -1.74
CA ALA A 310 -1.36 9.69 -2.04
C ALA A 310 -0.42 9.21 -0.93
N ARG A 311 -0.96 9.02 0.28
CA ARG A 311 -0.20 8.42 1.39
C ARG A 311 0.23 7.01 1.02
N GLY A 312 1.48 6.69 1.30
CA GLY A 312 2.05 5.39 0.95
C GLY A 312 2.32 5.16 -0.55
N ILE A 313 2.11 6.17 -1.42
CA ILE A 313 2.59 6.09 -2.80
C ILE A 313 4.10 6.30 -2.79
N ASP A 314 4.82 5.25 -3.13
CA ASP A 314 6.25 5.30 -3.38
C ASP A 314 6.47 5.08 -4.87
N VAL A 315 6.76 6.18 -5.57
CA VAL A 315 7.07 6.19 -7.00
C VAL A 315 8.32 7.01 -7.20
N ASP A 316 9.33 6.36 -7.74
CA ASP A 316 10.60 7.00 -8.08
C ASP A 316 10.46 7.94 -9.28
N GLY A 317 11.33 8.95 -9.33
CA GLY A 317 11.39 9.87 -10.46
C GLY A 317 10.20 10.83 -10.56
N VAL A 318 9.50 11.11 -9.47
CA VAL A 318 8.56 12.24 -9.39
C VAL A 318 9.38 13.52 -9.37
N THR A 319 9.31 14.29 -10.44
CA THR A 319 10.06 15.54 -10.62
C THR A 319 9.34 16.73 -10.02
N HIS A 320 8.01 16.73 -10.10
CA HIS A 320 7.18 17.86 -9.67
C HIS A 320 6.04 17.43 -8.78
N VAL A 321 5.78 18.26 -7.76
CA VAL A 321 4.58 18.19 -6.93
C VAL A 321 3.80 19.49 -7.11
N ILE A 322 2.52 19.39 -7.45
CA ILE A 322 1.64 20.57 -7.53
C ILE A 322 0.58 20.47 -6.43
N ASN A 323 0.59 21.41 -5.49
CA ASN A 323 -0.50 21.58 -4.55
C ASN A 323 -1.59 22.43 -5.22
N TYR A 324 -2.50 21.77 -5.93
CA TYR A 324 -3.66 22.42 -6.55
C TYR A 324 -4.55 23.10 -5.50
N ASP A 325 -4.72 22.44 -4.35
CA ASP A 325 -5.28 23.01 -3.12
C ASP A 325 -4.23 22.89 -2.00
N LEU A 326 -3.99 23.96 -1.26
CA LEU A 326 -3.14 23.90 -0.07
C LEU A 326 -3.81 23.03 1.02
N PRO A 327 -3.03 22.24 1.75
CA PRO A 327 -3.55 21.47 2.87
C PRO A 327 -3.88 22.41 4.04
N ASN A 328 -4.90 22.06 4.82
CA ASN A 328 -5.26 22.77 6.04
C ASN A 328 -4.38 22.40 7.25
N ILE A 329 -3.54 21.36 7.12
CA ILE A 329 -2.58 20.91 8.11
C ILE A 329 -1.18 21.08 7.51
N ALA A 330 -0.35 21.91 8.15
CA ALA A 330 0.96 22.28 7.61
C ALA A 330 1.92 21.10 7.44
N GLU A 331 1.87 20.10 8.33
CA GLU A 331 2.65 18.87 8.24
C GLU A 331 2.32 18.08 6.97
N SER A 332 1.06 18.10 6.52
CA SER A 332 0.65 17.45 5.27
C SER A 332 1.33 18.08 4.05
N TYR A 333 1.65 19.36 4.09
CA TYR A 333 2.42 20.03 3.03
C TYR A 333 3.80 19.40 2.87
N VAL A 334 4.52 19.21 3.97
CA VAL A 334 5.86 18.59 3.97
C VAL A 334 5.79 17.15 3.44
N HIS A 335 4.78 16.39 3.83
CA HIS A 335 4.54 15.04 3.34
C HIS A 335 4.22 14.99 1.85
N ARG A 336 3.53 16.01 1.29
CA ARG A 336 3.24 16.12 -0.14
C ARG A 336 4.51 16.44 -0.93
N ILE A 337 5.24 17.49 -0.56
CA ILE A 337 6.44 17.89 -1.29
C ILE A 337 7.55 16.82 -1.18
N GLY A 338 7.60 16.06 -0.09
CA GLY A 338 8.48 14.90 0.06
C GLY A 338 8.16 13.71 -0.87
N ARG A 339 7.22 13.84 -1.82
CA ARG A 339 7.02 12.88 -2.91
C ARG A 339 8.00 13.11 -4.05
N THR A 340 8.62 14.27 -4.15
CA THR A 340 9.75 14.57 -5.05
C THR A 340 11.08 14.67 -4.29
N ALA A 341 12.17 14.96 -4.97
CA ALA A 341 13.54 15.09 -4.43
C ALA A 341 14.01 13.84 -3.65
N ARG A 342 13.68 12.64 -4.14
CA ARG A 342 14.06 11.36 -3.54
C ARG A 342 15.35 10.82 -4.15
N ALA A 343 16.03 9.96 -3.38
CA ALA A 343 17.27 9.28 -3.78
C ALA A 343 18.37 10.25 -4.28
N GLY A 344 18.42 11.48 -3.76
CA GLY A 344 19.43 12.48 -4.15
C GLY A 344 19.09 13.29 -5.40
N ALA A 345 17.93 13.09 -6.01
CA ALA A 345 17.45 13.90 -7.13
C ALA A 345 16.90 15.25 -6.66
N ASP A 346 16.95 16.25 -7.52
CA ASP A 346 16.27 17.53 -7.32
C ASP A 346 14.77 17.41 -7.55
N GLY A 347 13.97 18.28 -6.91
CA GLY A 347 12.53 18.30 -7.05
C GLY A 347 11.96 19.70 -6.95
N MET A 348 10.81 19.92 -7.59
CA MET A 348 10.09 21.17 -7.55
C MET A 348 8.69 21.00 -6.99
N ALA A 349 8.26 21.92 -6.12
CA ALA A 349 6.91 21.99 -5.60
C ALA A 349 6.29 23.35 -5.95
N ILE A 350 5.16 23.32 -6.67
CA ILE A 350 4.40 24.53 -7.01
C ILE A 350 3.06 24.48 -6.27
N SER A 351 2.71 25.54 -5.57
CA SER A 351 1.48 25.62 -4.79
C SER A 351 0.57 26.70 -5.34
N PHE A 352 -0.68 26.36 -5.64
CA PHE A 352 -1.70 27.35 -5.94
C PHE A 352 -2.32 27.84 -4.62
N CYS A 353 -2.43 29.14 -4.48
CA CYS A 353 -2.97 29.75 -3.27
C CYS A 353 -4.08 30.76 -3.66
N ASP A 354 -5.32 30.42 -3.30
CA ASP A 354 -6.41 31.37 -3.41
C ASP A 354 -6.52 32.26 -2.16
N ARG A 355 -7.51 33.17 -2.17
CA ARG A 355 -7.69 34.13 -1.07
C ARG A 355 -7.95 33.45 0.28
N GLU A 356 -8.70 32.33 0.28
CA GLU A 356 -9.06 31.60 1.50
C GLU A 356 -7.88 30.78 2.03
N GLU A 357 -6.98 30.35 1.17
CA GLU A 357 -5.84 29.52 1.50
C GLU A 357 -4.61 30.28 2.04
N ARG A 358 -4.64 31.62 2.03
CA ARG A 358 -3.51 32.43 2.54
C ARG A 358 -3.17 32.17 4.01
N ALA A 359 -4.15 31.76 4.82
CA ALA A 359 -3.91 31.39 6.20
C ALA A 359 -3.09 30.08 6.27
N TYR A 360 -3.43 29.10 5.45
CA TYR A 360 -2.70 27.81 5.36
C TYR A 360 -1.25 28.02 4.89
N LEU A 361 -1.03 28.90 3.90
CA LEU A 361 0.31 29.24 3.45
C LEU A 361 1.18 29.79 4.60
N ARG A 362 0.63 30.71 5.41
CA ARG A 362 1.35 31.26 6.57
C ARG A 362 1.72 30.20 7.60
N ASP A 363 0.82 29.23 7.86
CA ASP A 363 1.09 28.13 8.79
C ASP A 363 2.16 27.18 8.25
N ILE A 364 2.18 26.94 6.92
CA ILE A 364 3.20 26.16 6.23
C ILE A 364 4.56 26.88 6.34
N GLU A 365 4.64 28.17 6.04
CA GLU A 365 5.87 28.96 6.13
C GLU A 365 6.43 29.00 7.57
N LYS A 366 5.54 29.10 8.56
CA LYS A 366 5.92 29.02 9.98
C LYS A 366 6.50 27.66 10.34
N LEU A 367 5.90 26.56 9.87
CA LEU A 367 6.37 25.19 10.12
C LEU A 367 7.72 24.94 9.45
N THR A 368 7.84 25.30 8.18
CA THR A 368 9.05 25.07 7.37
C THR A 368 10.17 26.08 7.67
N ARG A 369 9.86 27.17 8.38
CA ARG A 369 10.75 28.32 8.68
C ARG A 369 11.32 28.97 7.40
N GLN A 370 10.63 28.82 6.29
CA GLN A 370 11.01 29.36 4.98
C GLN A 370 9.80 30.08 4.38
N LYS A 371 10.04 31.23 3.77
CA LYS A 371 9.05 31.86 2.90
C LYS A 371 9.05 31.16 1.55
N VAL A 372 7.87 30.88 1.02
CA VAL A 372 7.72 30.29 -0.30
C VAL A 372 7.73 31.42 -1.34
N PRO A 373 8.73 31.48 -2.24
CA PRO A 373 8.80 32.51 -3.26
C PRO A 373 7.59 32.52 -4.18
N GLU A 374 7.12 33.72 -4.53
CA GLU A 374 6.04 33.87 -5.49
C GLU A 374 6.56 33.67 -6.93
N LEU A 375 5.90 32.78 -7.68
CA LEU A 375 6.05 32.65 -9.11
C LEU A 375 4.95 33.46 -9.80
N GLN A 376 5.31 34.57 -10.43
CA GLN A 376 4.37 35.35 -11.23
C GLN A 376 4.12 34.66 -12.56
N ARG A 377 2.87 34.34 -12.84
CA ARG A 377 2.44 33.77 -14.12
C ARG A 377 1.13 34.38 -14.56
N ALA A 378 1.16 35.00 -15.70
CA ALA A 378 -0.04 35.51 -16.37
C ALA A 378 -0.77 34.32 -17.02
N LEU A 379 -2.07 34.27 -16.88
CA LEU A 379 -2.90 33.33 -17.62
C LEU A 379 -3.08 33.80 -19.06
N PRO A 380 -3.28 32.85 -20.03
CA PRO A 380 -3.58 33.22 -21.40
C PRO A 380 -4.77 34.15 -21.50
N GLU A 381 -4.71 35.14 -22.40
CA GLU A 381 -5.82 36.06 -22.65
C GLU A 381 -7.09 35.28 -23.04
N GLY A 382 -8.21 35.70 -22.50
CA GLY A 382 -9.49 35.03 -22.74
C GLY A 382 -9.80 33.83 -21.80
N THR A 383 -8.94 33.56 -20.83
CA THR A 383 -9.22 32.51 -19.84
C THR A 383 -10.46 32.86 -19.01
N VAL A 384 -11.56 32.12 -19.25
CA VAL A 384 -12.80 32.32 -18.50
C VAL A 384 -12.73 31.54 -17.18
N ALA A 385 -12.99 32.23 -16.08
CA ALA A 385 -13.13 31.57 -14.78
C ALA A 385 -14.29 30.56 -14.87
N THR A 386 -14.03 29.31 -14.58
CA THR A 386 -15.10 28.31 -14.45
C THR A 386 -15.95 28.71 -13.25
N ALA A 387 -17.25 28.94 -13.50
CA ALA A 387 -18.20 29.28 -12.45
C ALA A 387 -18.09 28.25 -11.31
N GLU A 388 -17.86 28.74 -10.10
CA GLU A 388 -18.00 27.90 -8.92
C GLU A 388 -19.46 27.49 -8.84
N GLU A 389 -19.72 26.19 -8.87
CA GLU A 389 -21.01 25.69 -8.41
C GLU A 389 -21.14 26.13 -6.95
N PRO A 390 -22.19 26.93 -6.60
CA PRO A 390 -22.37 27.36 -5.23
C PRO A 390 -22.37 26.12 -4.34
N ARG A 391 -21.55 26.13 -3.29
CA ARG A 391 -21.62 25.12 -2.22
C ARG A 391 -23.09 25.03 -1.82
N ARG A 392 -23.76 23.97 -2.25
CA ARG A 392 -25.07 23.61 -1.69
C ARG A 392 -24.76 23.25 -0.22
N GLU A 393 -24.92 24.23 0.67
CA GLU A 393 -25.12 23.94 2.08
C GLU A 393 -26.23 22.90 2.12
N ARG A 394 -25.89 21.71 2.55
CA ARG A 394 -26.91 20.72 2.88
C ARG A 394 -27.64 21.27 4.08
N GLY A 395 -28.70 22.05 3.82
CA GLY A 395 -29.68 22.38 4.84
C GLY A 395 -30.09 21.10 5.55
N PRO A 396 -30.49 21.18 6.81
CA PRO A 396 -30.91 20.02 7.57
C PRO A 396 -31.98 19.27 6.76
N ARG A 397 -31.78 17.97 6.52
CA ARG A 397 -32.76 17.14 5.82
C ARG A 397 -34.09 17.33 6.50
N PRO A 398 -35.18 17.74 5.78
CA PRO A 398 -36.49 17.73 6.36
C PRO A 398 -36.77 16.30 6.84
N ASN A 399 -37.10 16.20 8.11
CA ASN A 399 -37.53 14.96 8.73
C ASN A 399 -38.80 14.51 7.99
N GLN A 400 -38.63 13.60 7.01
CA GLN A 400 -39.79 12.97 6.37
C GLN A 400 -40.46 12.12 7.43
N GLY A 401 -41.48 12.73 8.05
CA GLY A 401 -42.38 12.06 8.95
C GLY A 401 -42.92 10.79 8.31
N ARG A 402 -42.88 9.73 9.08
CA ARG A 402 -43.55 8.46 8.82
C ARG A 402 -44.94 8.73 8.22
N PRO A 403 -45.39 8.05 7.15
CA PRO A 403 -46.78 8.17 6.70
C PRO A 403 -47.70 7.64 7.79
N GLN A 404 -48.49 8.53 8.39
CA GLN A 404 -49.62 8.14 9.23
C GLN A 404 -50.66 7.44 8.36
N GLY A 405 -51.10 6.28 8.81
CA GLY A 405 -52.07 5.44 8.15
C GLY A 405 -53.37 6.19 7.82
N ARG A 406 -53.89 5.96 6.62
CA ARG A 406 -55.21 6.40 6.16
C ARG A 406 -56.32 5.93 7.12
N PRO A 407 -57.30 6.78 7.48
CA PRO A 407 -58.49 6.34 8.22
C PRO A 407 -59.38 5.54 7.29
N HIS A 408 -59.72 4.32 7.72
CA HIS A 408 -60.85 3.56 7.13
C HIS A 408 -62.15 4.26 7.50
N GLN A 409 -62.91 4.69 6.48
CA GLN A 409 -64.32 5.08 6.61
C GLN A 409 -65.13 3.84 6.91
N GLY A 410 -65.66 3.76 8.12
CA GLY A 410 -66.67 2.76 8.53
C GLY A 410 -68.08 3.18 8.10
N ARG A 411 -68.83 2.26 7.56
CA ARG A 411 -70.30 2.30 7.39
C ARG A 411 -70.99 1.84 8.68
N PRO A 412 -72.14 2.44 9.02
CA PRO A 412 -72.86 2.13 10.28
C PRO A 412 -73.90 1.05 10.07
N HIS A 413 -74.07 0.16 11.02
CA HIS A 413 -75.34 -0.49 11.44
C HIS A 413 -75.13 -1.28 12.74
N GLY A 414 -75.85 -0.91 13.77
CA GLY A 414 -77.02 -1.60 14.26
C GLY A 414 -76.85 -1.98 15.74
N ARG A 415 -77.64 -1.38 16.55
CA ARG A 415 -77.93 -1.62 18.02
C ARG A 415 -78.05 -3.08 18.42
N SER A 416 -77.53 -3.47 19.58
CA SER A 416 -78.37 -3.98 20.66
C SER A 416 -77.55 -4.22 21.93
N GLU A 417 -78.22 -3.97 23.01
CA GLU A 417 -77.95 -3.96 24.43
C GLU A 417 -77.46 -5.30 25.00
N GLY A 418 -76.72 -5.22 26.10
CA GLY A 418 -76.64 -6.36 27.06
C GLY A 418 -75.30 -6.37 27.83
N ARG A 419 -75.38 -5.82 29.05
CA ARG A 419 -74.48 -6.05 30.20
C ARG A 419 -74.99 -7.30 30.95
N PRO A 420 -74.33 -7.89 31.99
CA PRO A 420 -73.01 -7.65 32.61
C PRO A 420 -72.27 -8.94 33.08
N GLU A 421 -71.10 -8.65 33.66
CA GLU A 421 -70.46 -9.32 34.84
C GLU A 421 -69.82 -10.71 34.72
N GLY A 422 -68.59 -10.80 35.21
CA GLY A 422 -68.22 -11.92 36.10
C GLY A 422 -66.96 -12.67 35.76
N GLY A 423 -65.95 -12.50 36.60
CA GLY A 423 -65.15 -13.65 37.03
C GLY A 423 -63.78 -13.91 36.42
N ARG A 424 -62.76 -13.48 37.14
CA ARG A 424 -61.46 -14.23 37.26
C ARG A 424 -61.77 -15.52 38.09
N PRO A 425 -60.91 -16.56 38.14
CA PRO A 425 -59.48 -16.64 38.04
C PRO A 425 -58.85 -17.94 37.45
N ASN A 426 -57.58 -17.85 37.07
CA ASN A 426 -56.47 -18.73 37.52
C ASN A 426 -56.34 -20.20 37.08
N HIS A 427 -55.06 -20.54 36.84
CA HIS A 427 -54.35 -21.83 36.86
C HIS A 427 -54.33 -22.76 35.63
N GLY A 428 -53.09 -23.07 35.26
CA GLY A 428 -52.70 -24.46 35.06
C GLY A 428 -51.88 -24.83 33.88
N HIS A 429 -50.64 -25.07 34.16
CA HIS A 429 -49.71 -26.06 33.62
C HIS A 429 -50.18 -26.96 32.47
N GLY A 430 -49.22 -27.23 31.52
CA GLY A 430 -49.25 -28.55 30.88
C GLY A 430 -48.55 -28.55 29.51
N GLN A 431 -47.26 -28.88 29.49
CA GLN A 431 -46.66 -30.05 28.85
C GLN A 431 -46.63 -30.10 27.31
N LYS A 432 -45.39 -30.25 26.84
CA LYS A 432 -44.98 -30.81 25.54
C LYS A 432 -45.57 -32.19 25.27
N PRO A 433 -45.59 -32.61 24.04
CA PRO A 433 -45.15 -33.98 23.76
C PRO A 433 -44.04 -34.10 22.71
N GLN A 434 -43.31 -35.19 22.93
CA GLN A 434 -42.12 -35.70 22.27
C GLN A 434 -42.44 -36.43 20.95
N ARG A 435 -41.35 -36.65 20.21
CA ARG A 435 -41.13 -37.52 19.04
C ARG A 435 -41.79 -38.92 19.12
N PRO A 436 -41.82 -39.63 17.97
CA PRO A 436 -41.08 -40.89 17.94
C PRO A 436 -40.12 -41.11 16.76
N ARG A 437 -39.06 -41.83 17.10
CA ARG A 437 -38.14 -42.55 16.20
C ARG A 437 -38.80 -43.83 15.71
N HIS A 438 -38.49 -44.27 14.48
CA HIS A 438 -38.37 -45.70 14.21
C HIS A 438 -37.26 -45.99 13.20
N ALA A 439 -36.62 -47.10 13.46
CA ALA A 439 -35.41 -47.65 12.91
C ALA A 439 -35.68 -48.65 11.76
N GLY A 440 -34.65 -48.89 10.96
CA GLY A 440 -34.30 -50.24 10.53
C GLY A 440 -34.72 -50.64 9.12
N GLY A 441 -33.73 -51.14 8.34
CA GLY A 441 -33.99 -52.00 7.21
C GLY A 441 -32.89 -52.01 6.18
N GLN A 442 -32.04 -53.04 6.26
CA GLN A 442 -31.01 -53.44 5.29
C GLN A 442 -31.64 -54.00 3.99
N GLY A 443 -30.92 -53.96 2.88
CA GLY A 443 -31.25 -54.72 1.68
C GLY A 443 -30.32 -54.45 0.54
N GLU A 444 -29.52 -55.42 0.26
CA GLU A 444 -28.51 -55.61 -0.80
C GLU A 444 -29.10 -55.66 -2.22
N GLY A 445 -28.27 -55.34 -3.23
CA GLY A 445 -28.25 -56.19 -4.41
C GLY A 445 -28.32 -55.53 -5.79
N HIS A 446 -27.21 -55.58 -6.49
CA HIS A 446 -26.97 -55.95 -7.91
C HIS A 446 -27.37 -55.03 -9.07
N ALA A 447 -26.28 -54.66 -9.76
CA ALA A 447 -25.91 -54.97 -11.15
C ALA A 447 -26.64 -54.30 -12.34
N GLY A 448 -25.89 -53.63 -13.15
CA GLY A 448 -25.79 -53.90 -14.58
C GLY A 448 -26.64 -53.01 -15.51
N GLY A 449 -25.99 -52.39 -16.47
CA GLY A 449 -26.66 -52.03 -17.70
C GLY A 449 -26.14 -50.78 -18.39
N GLN A 450 -25.27 -50.98 -19.33
CA GLN A 450 -24.85 -50.05 -20.39
C GLN A 450 -26.03 -49.65 -21.31
N ARG A 451 -25.98 -48.45 -21.85
CA ARG A 451 -26.07 -48.09 -23.30
C ARG A 451 -26.56 -46.64 -23.45
N GLU A 452 -25.72 -45.86 -24.09
CA GLU A 452 -25.80 -45.28 -25.44
C GLU A 452 -27.02 -44.38 -25.74
N ASP A 453 -26.69 -43.14 -25.97
CA ASP A 453 -26.75 -42.39 -27.23
C ASP A 453 -27.94 -41.40 -27.44
N ARG A 454 -27.53 -40.22 -27.92
CA ARG A 454 -28.20 -39.25 -28.83
C ARG A 454 -28.86 -38.00 -28.27
N THR A 455 -28.14 -36.93 -28.53
CA THR A 455 -28.35 -35.74 -29.40
C THR A 455 -29.30 -34.64 -29.02
N GLU A 456 -28.77 -33.44 -29.28
CA GLU A 456 -29.41 -32.12 -29.61
C GLU A 456 -30.02 -31.35 -28.46
N GLY A 457 -29.42 -30.24 -28.04
CA GLY A 457 -29.24 -28.98 -28.73
C GLY A 457 -29.99 -27.89 -28.02
N ARG A 458 -29.31 -26.97 -27.34
CA ARG A 458 -29.68 -25.54 -27.31
C ARG A 458 -28.63 -24.70 -26.57
N ARG A 459 -28.15 -23.70 -27.30
CA ARG A 459 -27.26 -22.64 -26.86
C ARG A 459 -27.91 -21.78 -25.78
N SER A 460 -27.16 -21.48 -24.71
CA SER A 460 -27.28 -20.21 -24.00
C SER A 460 -25.87 -19.77 -23.58
N GLN A 461 -25.53 -18.56 -24.04
CA GLN A 461 -24.32 -17.85 -23.71
C GLN A 461 -24.27 -17.59 -22.20
N GLY A 462 -23.16 -17.95 -21.57
CA GLY A 462 -22.78 -17.56 -20.23
C GLY A 462 -21.30 -17.30 -20.23
N ASP A 463 -20.97 -16.04 -20.01
CA ASP A 463 -19.65 -15.44 -19.91
C ASP A 463 -18.83 -16.12 -18.81
N ASP A 464 -17.79 -16.83 -19.20
CA ASP A 464 -16.75 -17.32 -18.30
C ASP A 464 -15.40 -16.73 -18.73
N SER A 465 -15.04 -15.58 -18.16
CA SER A 465 -13.70 -15.01 -18.28
C SER A 465 -13.07 -14.82 -16.91
N MET A 466 -12.55 -15.91 -16.36
CA MET A 466 -11.61 -15.87 -15.22
C MET A 466 -10.60 -16.99 -15.38
N ALA A 467 -9.63 -16.78 -16.24
CA ALA A 467 -8.41 -17.57 -16.24
C ALA A 467 -7.23 -16.70 -16.70
N GLY A 468 -6.21 -16.60 -15.85
CA GLY A 468 -4.85 -16.32 -16.26
C GLY A 468 -4.37 -14.87 -16.20
N MET A 469 -4.07 -14.36 -15.01
CA MET A 469 -3.05 -13.31 -14.87
C MET A 469 -1.71 -13.97 -14.53
N SER A 470 -0.97 -14.30 -15.56
CA SER A 470 0.46 -14.56 -15.48
C SER A 470 1.18 -13.22 -15.63
N PHE A 471 1.67 -12.69 -14.52
CA PHE A 471 2.52 -11.51 -14.48
C PHE A 471 3.98 -11.96 -14.62
N MET A 472 4.52 -11.91 -15.83
CA MET A 472 5.93 -11.70 -16.18
C MET A 472 6.10 -11.86 -17.68
N LYS A 473 6.17 -10.74 -18.41
CA LYS A 473 6.82 -10.68 -19.72
C LYS A 473 8.10 -9.88 -19.57
N ARG A 474 9.23 -10.56 -19.78
CA ARG A 474 10.54 -9.96 -19.97
C ARG A 474 10.53 -9.03 -21.18
N PRO A 475 11.29 -7.92 -21.17
CA PRO A 475 11.49 -7.11 -22.36
C PRO A 475 12.28 -7.89 -23.42
N PRO A 476 12.05 -7.66 -24.73
CA PRO A 476 12.77 -8.34 -25.80
C PRO A 476 14.20 -7.79 -25.89
N GLN A 477 15.18 -8.68 -25.86
CA GLN A 477 16.54 -8.41 -26.26
C GLN A 477 16.56 -8.08 -27.76
N ALA A 478 17.22 -6.98 -28.11
CA ALA A 478 17.51 -6.59 -29.47
C ALA A 478 18.42 -7.65 -30.14
N GLY A 479 17.86 -8.37 -31.10
CA GLY A 479 18.56 -9.28 -31.99
C GLY A 479 19.26 -8.48 -33.08
N ASN A 480 20.58 -8.52 -33.09
CA ASN A 480 21.40 -8.05 -34.20
C ASN A 480 21.44 -9.17 -35.24
N GLY A 481 20.64 -9.05 -36.29
CA GLY A 481 20.69 -9.90 -37.46
C GLY A 481 21.59 -9.30 -38.52
N ASN A 482 22.64 -10.00 -38.85
CA ASN A 482 23.22 -9.93 -40.21
C ASN A 482 23.97 -11.23 -40.51
N ARG A 483 23.42 -12.04 -41.38
CA ARG A 483 24.12 -13.06 -42.16
C ARG A 483 23.96 -12.69 -43.64
N PRO A 484 25.00 -12.83 -44.42
CA PRO A 484 24.84 -13.39 -45.74
C PRO A 484 25.62 -14.71 -45.91
N SER A 485 24.95 -15.61 -46.56
CA SER A 485 25.45 -16.86 -47.11
C SER A 485 26.43 -16.61 -48.27
N HIS A 486 27.56 -17.35 -48.33
CA HIS A 486 28.08 -17.89 -49.62
C HIS A 486 28.92 -19.12 -49.39
N ALA A 487 28.68 -20.11 -50.24
CA ALA A 487 29.33 -21.36 -50.41
C ALA A 487 30.73 -21.23 -51.08
N GLY A 488 31.63 -22.19 -50.87
CA GLY A 488 32.82 -22.34 -51.70
C GLY A 488 33.89 -23.26 -51.08
N LYS A 489 34.10 -24.34 -51.74
CA LYS A 489 35.02 -25.45 -51.62
C LYS A 489 36.50 -25.10 -51.51
N SER A 490 37.22 -26.13 -50.99
CA SER A 490 38.48 -26.79 -51.44
C SER A 490 39.78 -26.49 -50.70
N GLU A 491 40.32 -27.57 -50.15
CA GLU A 491 41.67 -28.15 -50.37
C GLU A 491 42.93 -27.38 -49.89
N GLY A 492 43.76 -28.14 -49.16
CA GLY A 492 45.21 -28.08 -49.26
C GLY A 492 45.94 -28.00 -47.92
N ALA A 493 46.34 -29.11 -47.34
CA ALA A 493 47.70 -29.62 -47.16
C ALA A 493 48.78 -28.69 -46.60
N GLY A 494 49.49 -29.21 -45.59
CA GLY A 494 50.92 -28.93 -45.43
C GLY A 494 51.35 -28.52 -44.02
N GLU A 495 51.80 -29.51 -43.25
CA GLU A 495 53.19 -29.73 -42.79
C GLU A 495 53.74 -28.76 -41.70
N ARG A 496 53.95 -29.37 -40.55
CA ARG A 496 55.22 -29.74 -39.85
C ARG A 496 56.02 -28.69 -39.11
N SER A 497 56.43 -29.19 -37.97
CA SER A 497 57.68 -28.98 -37.20
C SER A 497 57.68 -27.74 -36.28
N GLY A 498 58.11 -27.78 -35.07
CA GLY A 498 58.92 -28.73 -34.29
C GLY A 498 59.53 -27.95 -33.13
N GLU A 499 59.77 -28.71 -32.09
CA GLU A 499 60.86 -28.61 -31.11
C GLU A 499 60.81 -27.53 -30.02
N ARG A 500 60.65 -27.96 -28.80
CA ARG A 500 61.54 -28.46 -27.72
C ARG A 500 62.09 -27.42 -26.76
N SER A 501 61.91 -27.77 -25.51
CA SER A 501 62.83 -27.72 -24.35
C SER A 501 63.02 -26.33 -23.70
N GLY A 502 63.08 -26.21 -22.40
CA GLY A 502 63.54 -27.00 -21.29
C GLY A 502 63.37 -26.26 -19.96
N LYS A 503 63.14 -27.05 -18.99
CA LYS A 503 63.71 -27.26 -17.67
C LYS A 503 64.31 -26.08 -16.87
N GLY A 504 63.91 -26.05 -15.60
CA GLY A 504 64.72 -25.69 -14.41
C GLY A 504 63.95 -24.72 -13.52
N GLY A 505 63.58 -24.99 -12.37
CA GLY A 505 64.19 -25.67 -11.22
C GLY A 505 64.59 -24.62 -10.21
N GLY A 506 63.98 -24.71 -9.00
CA GLY A 506 64.56 -24.02 -7.88
C GLY A 506 63.61 -23.43 -6.83
N ARG A 507 63.24 -24.22 -5.85
CA ARG A 507 62.90 -23.79 -4.49
C ARG A 507 64.20 -23.74 -3.68
N PRO A 508 64.21 -23.32 -2.39
CA PRO A 508 63.49 -22.35 -1.57
C PRO A 508 64.44 -21.42 -0.79
N TRP A 509 63.92 -20.45 0.02
CA TRP A 509 64.62 -20.12 1.27
C TRP A 509 63.69 -19.44 2.30
N ARG A 510 63.81 -19.92 3.48
CA ARG A 510 63.29 -19.45 4.77
C ARG A 510 64.21 -18.37 5.34
N SER A 511 63.69 -17.49 6.17
CA SER A 511 64.05 -17.19 7.57
C SER A 511 63.73 -15.72 7.88
N ARG A 512 62.93 -15.52 8.87
CA ARG A 512 63.24 -15.16 10.28
C ARG A 512 63.55 -13.70 10.55
N LYS A 513 62.65 -13.17 11.38
CA LYS A 513 62.85 -12.40 12.60
C LYS A 513 63.24 -10.94 12.54
N ALA A 514 62.42 -10.24 13.30
CA ALA A 514 62.72 -9.32 14.40
C ALA A 514 62.62 -7.81 14.08
N GLY A 515 61.86 -7.19 14.90
CA GLY A 515 61.71 -5.77 15.13
C GLY A 515 60.29 -5.47 15.53
#